data_a0c65894c4c4d78902a1b2592b59a1f8
#
_entry.id   a0c65894c4c4d78902a1b2592b59a1f8
#
_cell.length_a   1.000
_cell.length_b   1.000
_cell.length_c   1.000
_cell.angle_alpha   90.00
_cell.angle_beta   90.00
_cell.angle_gamma   90.00
#
_symmetry.space_group_name_H-M   'P 1'
#
loop_
_entity.id
_entity.type
_entity.pdbx_description
1 polymer ?
#
loop_
_entity_poly.entity_id
_entity_poly.type
_entity_poly.pdbx_seq_one_letter_code
_entity_poly.pdbx_strand_id
1 'polypeptide(L)'
;INLDDKEKSAQKIEYLKKLSLDIIKGVRTATFNLMPPELSDHGIVSSLAKLTQELSKLTGNEILFYNKTSFDKRLDSLVEINIYRLTQEAINNAIKYADSTHIIVQLSHSSTLLSVIIDDNGKGFDVSSVEKKRNSESGMGLLFMKERIQYINGRVFFNSIPGEGTRITFNIPI
;
A
#
# COMPACT_ATOMS: atom_id res chain seq x y z
N ILE A 1 -41.93 5.84 17.68
CA ILE A 1 -41.11 5.98 16.44
C ILE A 1 -41.66 4.96 15.45
N ASN A 2 -42.27 5.44 14.37
CA ASN A 2 -42.95 4.63 13.37
C ASN A 2 -41.94 3.72 12.68
N LEU A 3 -42.29 2.45 12.41
CA LEU A 3 -41.44 1.46 11.73
C LEU A 3 -40.98 1.98 10.36
N ASP A 4 -41.83 2.73 9.68
CA ASP A 4 -41.58 3.37 8.37
C ASP A 4 -40.44 4.42 8.41
N ASP A 5 -40.29 5.13 9.53
CA ASP A 5 -39.20 6.11 9.73
C ASP A 5 -37.84 5.44 9.97
N LYS A 6 -37.83 4.25 10.60
CA LYS A 6 -36.60 3.49 10.80
C LYS A 6 -36.09 2.89 9.48
N GLU A 7 -36.96 2.39 8.66
CA GLU A 7 -36.63 1.79 7.38
C GLU A 7 -36.11 2.84 6.39
N LYS A 8 -36.77 4.01 6.31
CA LYS A 8 -36.29 5.16 5.54
C LYS A 8 -34.94 5.69 6.03
N SER A 9 -34.71 5.68 7.34
CA SER A 9 -33.42 6.09 7.91
C SER A 9 -32.31 5.10 7.59
N ALA A 10 -32.58 3.80 7.62
CA ALA A 10 -31.64 2.75 7.24
C ALA A 10 -31.25 2.84 5.77
N GLN A 11 -32.23 3.07 4.88
CA GLN A 11 -31.97 3.26 3.44
C GLN A 11 -31.13 4.51 3.18
N LYS A 12 -31.36 5.62 3.90
CA LYS A 12 -30.54 6.83 3.79
C LYS A 12 -29.11 6.61 4.26
N ILE A 13 -28.90 5.87 5.34
CA ILE A 13 -27.56 5.52 5.85
C ILE A 13 -26.82 4.66 4.83
N GLU A 14 -27.46 3.68 4.23
CA GLU A 14 -26.85 2.83 3.20
C GLU A 14 -26.48 3.61 1.96
N TYR A 15 -27.35 4.53 1.52
CA TYR A 15 -27.06 5.46 0.42
C TYR A 15 -25.87 6.36 0.73
N LEU A 16 -25.79 6.94 1.94
CA LEU A 16 -24.66 7.78 2.37
C LEU A 16 -23.35 7.00 2.44
N LYS A 17 -23.38 5.75 2.92
CA LYS A 17 -22.21 4.86 2.89
C LYS A 17 -21.72 4.63 1.46
N LYS A 18 -22.63 4.30 0.55
CA LYS A 18 -22.29 4.09 -0.87
C LYS A 18 -21.69 5.35 -1.48
N LEU A 19 -22.31 6.50 -1.26
CA LEU A 19 -21.82 7.79 -1.76
C LEU A 19 -20.43 8.12 -1.19
N SER A 20 -20.21 7.88 0.09
CA SER A 20 -18.89 8.08 0.73
C SER A 20 -17.82 7.18 0.11
N LEU A 21 -18.13 5.91 -0.15
CA LEU A 21 -17.22 4.98 -0.82
C LEU A 21 -16.91 5.43 -2.26
N ASP A 22 -17.90 5.92 -2.99
CA ASP A 22 -17.70 6.43 -4.35
C ASP A 22 -16.85 7.71 -4.37
N ILE A 23 -17.04 8.61 -3.41
CA ILE A 23 -16.19 9.79 -3.22
C ILE A 23 -14.76 9.40 -2.88
N ILE A 24 -14.56 8.49 -1.94
CA ILE A 24 -13.23 7.97 -1.57
C ILE A 24 -12.54 7.35 -2.80
N LYS A 25 -13.27 6.56 -3.58
CA LYS A 25 -12.76 5.98 -4.83
C LYS A 25 -12.40 7.05 -5.86
N GLY A 26 -13.24 8.06 -6.02
CA GLY A 26 -12.99 9.20 -6.93
C GLY A 26 -11.77 10.01 -6.53
N VAL A 27 -11.61 10.34 -5.24
CA VAL A 27 -10.44 11.04 -4.70
C VAL A 27 -9.18 10.20 -4.86
N ARG A 28 -9.24 8.90 -4.54
CA ARG A 28 -8.11 7.99 -4.76
C ARG A 28 -7.71 7.93 -6.24
N THR A 29 -8.67 7.88 -7.16
CA THR A 29 -8.41 7.90 -8.62
C THR A 29 -7.79 9.23 -9.06
N ALA A 30 -8.27 10.35 -8.55
CA ALA A 30 -7.72 11.66 -8.86
C ALA A 30 -6.28 11.82 -8.31
N THR A 31 -6.01 11.34 -7.09
CA THR A 31 -4.68 11.35 -6.49
C THR A 31 -3.77 10.25 -7.05
N PHE A 32 -4.32 9.26 -7.74
CA PHE A 32 -3.59 8.15 -8.34
C PHE A 32 -2.50 8.63 -9.31
N ASN A 33 -2.76 9.70 -10.05
CA ASN A 33 -1.86 10.26 -11.07
C ASN A 33 -1.04 11.46 -10.57
N LEU A 34 -1.23 11.90 -9.31
CA LEU A 34 -0.42 12.99 -8.76
C LEU A 34 0.93 12.44 -8.30
N MET A 35 1.96 12.75 -9.06
CA MET A 35 3.34 12.41 -8.74
C MET A 35 3.83 13.31 -7.59
N PRO A 36 4.35 12.74 -6.49
CA PRO A 36 5.02 13.55 -5.47
C PRO A 36 6.18 14.36 -6.10
N PRO A 37 6.34 15.65 -5.76
CA PRO A 37 7.46 16.45 -6.29
C PRO A 37 8.83 15.79 -6.09
N GLU A 38 9.06 15.22 -4.92
CA GLU A 38 10.31 14.48 -4.62
C GLU A 38 10.57 13.35 -5.61
N LEU A 39 9.53 12.63 -6.05
CA LEU A 39 9.65 11.53 -6.99
C LEU A 39 10.03 12.04 -8.39
N SER A 40 9.42 13.17 -8.80
CA SER A 40 9.74 13.82 -10.06
C SER A 40 11.20 14.28 -10.11
N ASP A 41 11.67 14.91 -9.05
CA ASP A 41 12.96 15.60 -9.02
C ASP A 41 14.12 14.66 -8.70
N HIS A 42 13.93 13.69 -7.80
CA HIS A 42 14.98 12.87 -7.21
C HIS A 42 14.83 11.36 -7.44
N GLY A 43 13.72 10.90 -8.03
CA GLY A 43 13.47 9.50 -8.37
C GLY A 43 13.07 8.62 -7.17
N ILE A 44 12.94 7.32 -7.46
CA ILE A 44 12.32 6.38 -6.53
C ILE A 44 13.11 6.14 -5.24
N VAL A 45 14.43 6.08 -5.32
CA VAL A 45 15.29 5.79 -4.16
C VAL A 45 15.17 6.89 -3.11
N SER A 46 15.36 8.15 -3.52
CA SER A 46 15.24 9.31 -2.63
C SER A 46 13.84 9.44 -2.06
N SER A 47 12.83 9.20 -2.89
CA SER A 47 11.43 9.29 -2.48
C SER A 47 11.03 8.23 -1.46
N LEU A 48 11.52 6.99 -1.59
CA LEU A 48 11.28 5.94 -0.61
C LEU A 48 12.01 6.22 0.71
N ALA A 49 13.24 6.72 0.65
CA ALA A 49 13.98 7.12 1.85
C ALA A 49 13.26 8.23 2.61
N LYS A 50 12.78 9.24 1.90
CA LYS A 50 12.01 10.35 2.49
C LYS A 50 10.67 9.87 3.06
N LEU A 51 9.92 9.06 2.31
CA LEU A 51 8.66 8.48 2.75
C LEU A 51 8.80 7.73 4.09
N THR A 52 9.79 6.84 4.19
CA THR A 52 10.03 6.06 5.41
C THR A 52 10.42 6.97 6.58
N GLN A 53 11.27 7.96 6.35
CA GLN A 53 11.66 8.92 7.38
C GLN A 53 10.49 9.76 7.88
N GLU A 54 9.64 10.27 6.99
CA GLU A 54 8.47 11.07 7.34
C GLU A 54 7.44 10.25 8.12
N LEU A 55 7.12 9.05 7.65
CA LEU A 55 6.18 8.15 8.34
C LEU A 55 6.71 7.71 9.71
N SER A 56 8.02 7.43 9.83
CA SER A 56 8.65 7.10 11.11
C SER A 56 8.47 8.24 12.12
N LYS A 57 8.73 9.50 11.71
CA LYS A 57 8.53 10.69 12.58
C LYS A 57 7.08 10.90 12.97
N LEU A 58 6.14 10.67 12.05
CA LEU A 58 4.71 10.92 12.27
C LEU A 58 4.07 9.89 13.20
N THR A 59 4.50 8.63 13.10
CA THR A 59 3.83 7.51 13.77
C THR A 59 4.56 7.03 15.02
N GLY A 60 5.85 7.37 15.15
CA GLY A 60 6.71 6.86 16.22
C GLY A 60 7.20 5.42 15.98
N ASN A 61 6.81 4.79 14.86
CA ASN A 61 7.32 3.47 14.48
C ASN A 61 8.74 3.60 13.91
N GLU A 62 9.58 2.61 14.13
CA GLU A 62 10.87 2.53 13.46
C GLU A 62 10.68 2.01 12.02
N ILE A 63 10.82 2.91 11.04
CA ILE A 63 10.66 2.58 9.62
C ILE A 63 11.98 2.86 8.91
N LEU A 64 12.65 1.78 8.47
CA LEU A 64 13.98 1.85 7.88
C LEU A 64 13.94 1.55 6.37
N PHE A 65 14.75 2.28 5.60
CA PHE A 65 14.91 2.04 4.16
C PHE A 65 16.34 1.62 3.84
N TYR A 66 16.48 0.56 3.03
CA TYR A 66 17.76 0.06 2.54
C TYR A 66 17.75 -0.12 1.02
N ASN A 67 18.63 0.59 0.34
CA ASN A 67 18.98 0.32 -1.06
C ASN A 67 20.13 -0.70 -1.11
N LYS A 68 19.77 -1.99 -1.19
CA LYS A 68 20.71 -3.13 -1.02
C LYS A 68 21.73 -3.28 -2.13
N THR A 69 21.39 -2.85 -3.33
CA THR A 69 22.24 -3.04 -4.54
C THR A 69 22.66 -1.71 -5.17
N SER A 70 22.57 -0.61 -4.42
CA SER A 70 22.93 0.73 -4.87
C SER A 70 22.25 1.11 -6.19
N PHE A 71 20.94 0.81 -6.30
CA PHE A 71 20.14 1.23 -7.45
C PHE A 71 20.08 2.75 -7.53
N ASP A 72 20.42 3.31 -8.67
CA ASP A 72 20.53 4.76 -8.90
C ASP A 72 19.88 5.23 -10.21
N LYS A 73 19.24 4.30 -10.96
CA LYS A 73 18.65 4.60 -12.26
C LYS A 73 17.26 5.23 -12.10
N ARG A 74 16.91 6.09 -13.07
CA ARG A 74 15.52 6.53 -13.25
C ARG A 74 14.76 5.47 -14.02
N LEU A 75 13.51 5.28 -13.63
CA LEU A 75 12.56 4.44 -14.33
C LEU A 75 11.53 5.33 -15.06
N ASP A 76 10.69 4.70 -15.85
CA ASP A 76 9.51 5.37 -16.39
C ASP A 76 8.67 5.97 -15.25
N SER A 77 8.13 7.16 -15.46
CA SER A 77 7.35 7.89 -14.45
C SER A 77 6.15 7.07 -13.92
N LEU A 78 5.52 6.29 -14.81
CA LEU A 78 4.41 5.42 -14.41
C LEU A 78 4.90 4.29 -13.50
N VAL A 79 6.08 3.77 -13.74
CA VAL A 79 6.69 2.72 -12.90
C VAL A 79 7.05 3.30 -11.53
N GLU A 80 7.76 4.43 -11.49
CA GLU A 80 8.18 5.07 -10.24
C GLU A 80 6.98 5.42 -9.34
N ILE A 81 5.92 6.05 -9.89
CA ILE A 81 4.74 6.41 -9.10
C ILE A 81 4.01 5.18 -8.55
N ASN A 82 3.93 4.11 -9.32
CA ASN A 82 3.27 2.89 -8.85
C ASN A 82 4.09 2.19 -7.76
N ILE A 83 5.41 2.12 -7.87
CA ILE A 83 6.29 1.60 -6.81
C ILE A 83 6.13 2.42 -5.53
N TYR A 84 6.19 3.74 -5.64
CA TYR A 84 6.01 4.65 -4.51
C TYR A 84 4.67 4.40 -3.78
N ARG A 85 3.56 4.33 -4.53
CA ARG A 85 2.22 4.13 -3.96
C ARG A 85 2.03 2.74 -3.37
N LEU A 86 2.58 1.70 -4.01
CA LEU A 86 2.57 0.34 -3.48
C LEU A 86 3.30 0.26 -2.14
N THR A 87 4.49 0.87 -2.06
CA THR A 87 5.26 0.92 -0.82
C THR A 87 4.54 1.72 0.27
N GLN A 88 3.98 2.88 -0.08
CA GLN A 88 3.20 3.71 0.85
C GLN A 88 1.99 2.94 1.42
N GLU A 89 1.24 2.23 0.58
CA GLU A 89 0.09 1.44 1.00
C GLU A 89 0.50 0.27 1.90
N ALA A 90 1.60 -0.42 1.56
CA ALA A 90 2.12 -1.51 2.38
C ALA A 90 2.54 -1.03 3.79
N ILE A 91 3.27 0.08 3.87
CA ILE A 91 3.66 0.68 5.16
C ILE A 91 2.42 1.13 5.95
N ASN A 92 1.45 1.79 5.29
CA ASN A 92 0.21 2.22 5.95
C ASN A 92 -0.59 1.03 6.51
N ASN A 93 -0.60 -0.10 5.80
CA ASN A 93 -1.26 -1.31 6.27
C ASN A 93 -0.56 -1.90 7.51
N ALA A 94 0.77 -1.92 7.53
CA ALA A 94 1.54 -2.33 8.69
C ALA A 94 1.26 -1.43 9.92
N ILE A 95 1.22 -0.11 9.74
CA ILE A 95 0.92 0.85 10.81
C ILE A 95 -0.52 0.68 11.31
N LYS A 96 -1.51 0.59 10.41
CA LYS A 96 -2.93 0.65 10.78
C LYS A 96 -3.49 -0.67 11.30
N TYR A 97 -3.00 -1.79 10.78
CA TYR A 97 -3.65 -3.09 10.98
C TYR A 97 -2.77 -4.13 11.65
N ALA A 98 -1.44 -3.97 11.58
CA ALA A 98 -0.54 -5.01 12.08
C ALA A 98 -0.04 -4.75 13.50
N ASP A 99 -0.27 -3.58 14.09
CA ASP A 99 0.29 -3.16 15.38
C ASP A 99 1.83 -3.31 15.39
N SER A 100 2.47 -3.09 14.23
CA SER A 100 3.91 -3.24 14.09
C SER A 100 4.65 -2.06 14.75
N THR A 101 5.82 -2.34 15.29
CA THR A 101 6.74 -1.33 15.84
C THR A 101 7.94 -1.09 14.92
N HIS A 102 8.26 -2.07 14.07
CA HIS A 102 9.41 -2.03 13.16
C HIS A 102 8.96 -2.42 11.76
N ILE A 103 9.30 -1.58 10.79
CA ILE A 103 9.03 -1.82 9.37
C ILE A 103 10.31 -1.62 8.60
N ILE A 104 10.69 -2.59 7.77
CA ILE A 104 11.87 -2.51 6.93
C ILE A 104 11.44 -2.49 5.46
N VAL A 105 11.87 -1.46 4.74
CA VAL A 105 11.72 -1.36 3.29
C VAL A 105 13.07 -1.61 2.64
N GLN A 106 13.15 -2.61 1.77
CA GLN A 106 14.36 -2.94 1.05
C GLN A 106 14.13 -2.83 -0.46
N LEU A 107 15.03 -2.15 -1.14
CA LEU A 107 15.07 -2.09 -2.60
C LEU A 107 16.33 -2.79 -3.08
N SER A 108 16.18 -3.69 -4.04
CA SER A 108 17.27 -4.40 -4.70
C SER A 108 16.97 -4.57 -6.18
N HIS A 109 18.00 -4.73 -7.01
CA HIS A 109 17.85 -4.95 -8.44
C HIS A 109 18.84 -5.97 -8.99
N SER A 110 18.46 -6.56 -10.12
CA SER A 110 19.30 -7.29 -11.06
C SER A 110 19.30 -6.57 -12.41
N SER A 111 19.84 -7.20 -13.45
CA SER A 111 19.80 -6.65 -14.81
C SER A 111 18.39 -6.51 -15.41
N THR A 112 17.41 -7.27 -14.92
CA THR A 112 16.07 -7.34 -15.52
C THR A 112 14.94 -7.19 -14.52
N LEU A 113 15.25 -7.08 -13.21
CA LEU A 113 14.23 -7.08 -12.18
C LEU A 113 14.59 -6.09 -11.07
N LEU A 114 13.64 -5.27 -10.70
CA LEU A 114 13.64 -4.50 -9.46
C LEU A 114 12.73 -5.18 -8.44
N SER A 115 13.22 -5.35 -7.22
CA SER A 115 12.45 -5.92 -6.11
C SER A 115 12.35 -4.92 -4.97
N VAL A 116 11.13 -4.69 -4.49
CA VAL A 116 10.86 -3.92 -3.26
C VAL A 116 10.20 -4.83 -2.26
N ILE A 117 10.81 -4.95 -1.08
CA ILE A 117 10.34 -5.80 0.01
C ILE A 117 9.95 -4.89 1.17
N ILE A 118 8.76 -5.07 1.71
CA ILE A 118 8.30 -4.45 2.94
C ILE A 118 8.05 -5.55 3.95
N ASP A 119 8.74 -5.47 5.07
CA ASP A 119 8.77 -6.47 6.13
C ASP A 119 8.36 -5.81 7.44
N ASP A 120 7.30 -6.26 8.09
CA ASP A 120 6.84 -5.77 9.38
C ASP A 120 6.84 -6.86 10.45
N ASN A 121 7.08 -6.47 11.69
CA ASN A 121 7.06 -7.34 12.85
C ASN A 121 5.69 -7.39 13.56
N GLY A 122 4.62 -7.08 12.86
CA GLY A 122 3.29 -6.98 13.46
C GLY A 122 2.62 -8.34 13.68
N LYS A 123 1.31 -8.31 13.92
CA LYS A 123 0.54 -9.51 14.25
C LYS A 123 0.26 -10.46 13.08
N GLY A 124 0.63 -10.07 11.86
CA GLY A 124 0.35 -10.87 10.67
C GLY A 124 -1.13 -11.18 10.45
N PHE A 125 -1.43 -11.96 9.42
CA PHE A 125 -2.80 -12.40 9.08
C PHE A 125 -2.77 -13.63 8.17
N ASP A 126 -3.90 -14.34 8.10
CA ASP A 126 -4.11 -15.39 7.12
C ASP A 126 -4.50 -14.77 5.77
N VAL A 127 -3.58 -14.82 4.81
CA VAL A 127 -3.75 -14.26 3.46
C VAL A 127 -4.98 -14.84 2.77
N SER A 128 -5.22 -16.15 2.90
CA SER A 128 -6.34 -16.83 2.25
C SER A 128 -7.70 -16.37 2.78
N SER A 129 -7.78 -16.06 4.06
CA SER A 129 -9.00 -15.56 4.71
C SER A 129 -9.35 -14.14 4.27
N VAL A 130 -8.33 -13.29 4.10
CA VAL A 130 -8.52 -11.90 3.65
C VAL A 130 -8.91 -11.85 2.16
N GLU A 131 -8.34 -12.70 1.33
CA GLU A 131 -8.69 -12.80 -0.09
C GLU A 131 -10.15 -13.26 -0.32
N LYS A 132 -10.69 -14.11 0.55
CA LYS A 132 -12.09 -14.55 0.48
C LYS A 132 -13.08 -13.45 0.89
N LYS A 133 -12.67 -12.51 1.73
CA LYS A 133 -13.52 -11.39 2.22
C LYS A 133 -13.51 -10.17 1.29
N ARG A 134 -13.64 -10.37 -0.02
CA ARG A 134 -13.57 -9.33 -1.07
C ARG A 134 -14.46 -8.09 -0.87
N ASN A 135 -15.45 -8.16 0.01
CA ASN A 135 -16.42 -7.08 0.25
C ASN A 135 -16.21 -6.33 1.56
N SER A 136 -15.12 -6.60 2.31
CA SER A 136 -14.79 -5.89 3.54
C SER A 136 -13.64 -4.90 3.30
N GLU A 137 -13.62 -3.81 4.03
CA GLU A 137 -12.54 -2.79 3.95
C GLU A 137 -11.14 -3.38 4.07
N SER A 138 -11.01 -4.46 4.86
CA SER A 138 -9.73 -5.16 5.08
C SER A 138 -9.17 -5.89 3.85
N GLY A 139 -10.01 -6.26 2.85
CA GLY A 139 -9.55 -6.97 1.65
C GLY A 139 -9.22 -6.04 0.47
N MET A 140 -9.71 -4.80 0.50
CA MET A 140 -9.57 -3.88 -0.63
C MET A 140 -8.13 -3.40 -0.84
N GLY A 141 -7.34 -3.22 0.23
CA GLY A 141 -5.94 -2.80 0.13
C GLY A 141 -5.07 -3.80 -0.65
N LEU A 142 -5.21 -5.10 -0.36
CA LEU A 142 -4.49 -6.16 -1.08
C LEU A 142 -4.93 -6.26 -2.55
N LEU A 143 -6.22 -6.11 -2.81
CA LEU A 143 -6.75 -6.09 -4.18
C LEU A 143 -6.18 -4.92 -4.98
N PHE A 144 -6.17 -3.71 -4.41
CA PHE A 144 -5.58 -2.53 -5.05
C PHE A 144 -4.08 -2.69 -5.30
N MET A 145 -3.34 -3.33 -4.40
CA MET A 145 -1.93 -3.63 -4.65
C MET A 145 -1.77 -4.58 -5.85
N LYS A 146 -2.61 -5.63 -5.95
CA LYS A 146 -2.60 -6.56 -7.10
C LYS A 146 -2.93 -5.86 -8.41
N GLU A 147 -3.96 -5.03 -8.43
CA GLU A 147 -4.34 -4.27 -9.62
C GLU A 147 -3.23 -3.28 -10.03
N ARG A 148 -2.69 -2.52 -9.06
CA ARG A 148 -1.66 -1.52 -9.31
C ARG A 148 -0.37 -2.11 -9.85
N ILE A 149 0.11 -3.23 -9.30
CA ILE A 149 1.34 -3.86 -9.75
C ILE A 149 1.23 -4.39 -11.19
N GLN A 150 0.03 -4.80 -11.62
CA GLN A 150 -0.23 -5.26 -12.98
C GLN A 150 -0.07 -4.14 -14.02
N TYR A 151 -0.36 -2.87 -13.68
CA TYR A 151 -0.16 -1.73 -14.58
C TYR A 151 1.30 -1.53 -15.00
N ILE A 152 2.24 -2.05 -14.22
CA ILE A 152 3.67 -1.98 -14.48
C ILE A 152 4.27 -3.36 -14.77
N ASN A 153 3.44 -4.30 -15.22
CA ASN A 153 3.82 -5.67 -15.55
C ASN A 153 4.55 -6.41 -14.41
N GLY A 154 4.37 -5.96 -13.18
CA GLY A 154 4.99 -6.54 -12.00
C GLY A 154 4.16 -7.65 -11.37
N ARG A 155 4.71 -8.22 -10.31
CA ARG A 155 4.07 -9.26 -9.48
C ARG A 155 4.19 -8.89 -8.01
N VAL A 156 3.14 -9.18 -7.22
CA VAL A 156 3.15 -9.05 -5.76
C VAL A 156 3.01 -10.41 -5.11
N PHE A 157 3.77 -10.59 -4.03
CA PHE A 157 3.71 -11.77 -3.17
C PHE A 157 3.44 -11.33 -1.74
N PHE A 158 2.47 -11.97 -1.10
CA PHE A 158 2.14 -11.77 0.31
C PHE A 158 2.55 -13.01 1.09
N ASN A 159 3.43 -12.84 2.05
CA ASN A 159 3.80 -13.85 3.02
C ASN A 159 3.48 -13.31 4.41
N SER A 160 2.44 -13.82 5.03
CA SER A 160 1.99 -13.39 6.35
C SER A 160 1.49 -14.59 7.14
N ILE A 161 1.93 -14.67 8.38
CA ILE A 161 1.56 -15.72 9.33
C ILE A 161 1.05 -15.03 10.59
N PRO A 162 -0.15 -15.40 11.11
CA PRO A 162 -0.64 -14.86 12.37
C PRO A 162 0.38 -15.00 13.50
N GLY A 163 0.75 -13.87 14.11
CA GLY A 163 1.75 -13.79 15.18
C GLY A 163 3.19 -13.59 14.73
N GLU A 164 3.51 -13.63 13.41
CA GLU A 164 4.89 -13.55 12.91
C GLU A 164 5.15 -12.33 12.01
N GLY A 165 4.17 -11.45 11.82
CA GLY A 165 4.29 -10.28 10.95
C GLY A 165 3.94 -10.55 9.49
N THR A 166 4.30 -9.58 8.62
CA THR A 166 3.99 -9.66 7.20
C THR A 166 5.17 -9.24 6.35
N ARG A 167 5.42 -10.01 5.28
CA ARG A 167 6.34 -9.65 4.20
C ARG A 167 5.58 -9.49 2.90
N ILE A 168 5.67 -8.30 2.31
CA ILE A 168 5.14 -8.00 0.98
C ILE A 168 6.32 -7.80 0.03
N THR A 169 6.31 -8.51 -1.10
CA THR A 169 7.35 -8.39 -2.12
C THR A 169 6.74 -7.94 -3.44
N PHE A 170 7.23 -6.84 -3.98
CA PHE A 170 6.92 -6.36 -5.32
C PHE A 170 8.09 -6.65 -6.25
N ASN A 171 7.86 -7.40 -7.31
CA ASN A 171 8.85 -7.68 -8.35
C ASN A 171 8.42 -7.00 -9.65
N ILE A 172 9.25 -6.11 -10.17
CA ILE A 172 8.96 -5.24 -11.31
C ILE A 172 10.03 -5.47 -12.39
N PRO A 173 9.65 -5.84 -13.63
CA PRO A 173 10.58 -5.87 -14.75
C PRO A 173 11.16 -4.47 -15.03
N ILE A 174 12.48 -4.41 -15.31
CA ILE A 174 13.20 -3.16 -15.64
C ILE A 174 14.13 -3.37 -16.84
#